data_2f4eefc82c9195688ddf2e8fb55fbfdc
#
_entry.id   2f4eefc82c9195688ddf2e8fb55fbfdc
#
_cell.length_a   1.000
_cell.length_b   1.000
_cell.length_c   1.000
_cell.angle_alpha   90.00
_cell.angle_beta   90.00
_cell.angle_gamma   90.00
#
_symmetry.space_group_name_H-M   'P 1'
#
loop_
_entity.id
_entity.type
_entity.pdbx_description
1 polymer ?
#
loop_
_entity_poly.entity_id
_entity_poly.type
_entity_poly.pdbx_seq_one_letter_code
_entity_poly.pdbx_strand_id
1 'polypeptide(L)'
;FLTQKNIYDFTHKTVLEALKEKNPTPYIYKITDSLHILPAEDLLVTFSRYLYREYKGNVSTLLSETLAIVKNDYDFICIDLPPNLGDQTINALTASDYVVTLLQTEPFCVDALERFLETLTLVQEKTNPNLRLAGILTTLIDSRTSIDKVILAQARNDYEDIVFNTVIKRKSKIKEFALSGITDIVKSDRDALEMYKEFLEELKERVKG
;
A
#
# COMPACT_ATOMS: atom_id res chain seq x y z
N PHE A 1 1.41 11.22 11.24
CA PHE A 1 1.21 12.08 10.09
C PHE A 1 -0.29 12.41 9.88
N LEU A 2 -1.12 11.49 9.36
CA LEU A 2 -2.54 11.74 9.10
C LEU A 2 -3.35 12.07 10.36
N THR A 3 -3.02 11.46 11.48
CA THR A 3 -3.76 11.60 12.75
C THR A 3 -3.34 12.81 13.56
N GLN A 4 -2.19 13.41 13.29
CA GLN A 4 -1.54 14.43 14.14
C GLN A 4 -1.33 13.93 15.60
N LYS A 5 -1.36 12.62 15.82
CA LYS A 5 -1.17 11.98 17.13
C LYS A 5 0.19 11.29 17.20
N ASN A 6 0.67 11.07 18.42
CA ASN A 6 1.86 10.29 18.66
C ASN A 6 1.55 8.79 18.44
N ILE A 7 2.52 8.01 17.97
CA ILE A 7 2.38 6.56 17.80
C ILE A 7 1.98 5.87 19.10
N TYR A 8 2.46 6.35 20.24
CA TYR A 8 2.13 5.81 21.57
C TYR A 8 0.64 5.97 21.97
N ASP A 9 -0.10 6.88 21.33
CA ASP A 9 -1.53 7.04 21.56
C ASP A 9 -2.33 5.84 21.01
N PHE A 10 -1.70 5.05 20.16
CA PHE A 10 -2.28 3.86 19.52
C PHE A 10 -1.80 2.54 20.14
N THR A 11 -1.00 2.57 21.20
CA THR A 11 -0.48 1.34 21.84
C THR A 11 -1.63 0.40 22.20
N HIS A 12 -1.56 -0.84 21.71
CA HIS A 12 -2.62 -1.86 21.83
C HIS A 12 -3.97 -1.47 21.22
N LYS A 13 -3.99 -0.53 20.28
CA LYS A 13 -5.20 -0.10 19.54
C LYS A 13 -4.93 -0.07 18.05
N THR A 14 -4.44 -1.16 17.51
CA THR A 14 -3.88 -1.25 16.17
C THR A 14 -4.47 -2.42 15.38
N VAL A 15 -4.03 -2.56 14.15
CA VAL A 15 -4.37 -3.70 13.30
C VAL A 15 -4.01 -5.05 13.96
N LEU A 16 -2.99 -5.11 14.82
CA LEU A 16 -2.61 -6.35 15.49
C LEU A 16 -3.73 -6.84 16.43
N GLU A 17 -4.31 -5.95 17.23
CA GLU A 17 -5.44 -6.28 18.10
C GLU A 17 -6.69 -6.61 17.29
N ALA A 18 -6.96 -5.83 16.23
CA ALA A 18 -8.06 -6.10 15.30
C ALA A 18 -7.98 -7.52 14.70
N LEU A 19 -6.77 -7.96 14.33
CA LEU A 19 -6.52 -9.30 13.81
C LEU A 19 -6.71 -10.39 14.86
N LYS A 20 -6.24 -10.17 16.10
CA LYS A 20 -6.40 -11.11 17.22
C LYS A 20 -7.86 -11.30 17.59
N GLU A 21 -8.64 -10.23 17.59
CA GLU A 21 -10.07 -10.23 17.93
C GLU A 21 -10.96 -10.52 16.72
N LYS A 22 -10.39 -10.56 15.51
CA LYS A 22 -11.12 -10.65 14.23
C LYS A 22 -12.21 -9.58 14.10
N ASN A 23 -11.96 -8.40 14.67
CA ASN A 23 -12.89 -7.29 14.66
C ASN A 23 -12.11 -5.96 14.55
N PRO A 24 -12.13 -5.27 13.40
CA PRO A 24 -11.42 -4.02 13.22
C PRO A 24 -12.16 -2.80 13.81
N THR A 25 -13.48 -2.91 14.02
CA THR A 25 -14.34 -1.77 14.36
C THR A 25 -13.86 -0.94 15.56
N PRO A 26 -13.43 -1.54 16.71
CA PRO A 26 -12.98 -0.76 17.86
C PRO A 26 -11.64 -0.02 17.63
N TYR A 27 -10.92 -0.40 16.60
CA TYR A 27 -9.55 0.04 16.30
C TYR A 27 -9.47 1.02 15.14
N ILE A 28 -10.61 1.30 14.49
CA ILE A 28 -10.69 2.26 13.37
C ILE A 28 -10.81 3.67 13.93
N TYR A 29 -9.89 4.54 13.50
CA TYR A 29 -9.87 5.95 13.86
C TYR A 29 -10.46 6.80 12.74
N LYS A 30 -11.46 7.61 13.05
CA LYS A 30 -12.01 8.60 12.15
C LYS A 30 -11.09 9.83 12.11
N ILE A 31 -10.56 10.16 10.94
CA ILE A 31 -9.77 11.36 10.68
C ILE A 31 -10.68 12.48 10.16
N THR A 32 -11.49 12.16 9.14
CA THR A 32 -12.56 13.02 8.59
C THR A 32 -13.81 12.18 8.37
N ASP A 33 -14.87 12.76 7.84
CA ASP A 33 -16.08 11.98 7.51
C ASP A 33 -15.85 10.95 6.41
N SER A 34 -14.86 11.16 5.55
CA SER A 34 -14.54 10.28 4.41
C SER A 34 -13.18 9.56 4.55
N LEU A 35 -12.42 9.81 5.61
CA LEU A 35 -11.11 9.19 5.81
C LEU A 35 -11.01 8.60 7.22
N HIS A 36 -10.86 7.29 7.27
CA HIS A 36 -10.59 6.54 8.49
C HIS A 36 -9.25 5.83 8.39
N ILE A 37 -8.65 5.49 9.51
CA ILE A 37 -7.39 4.75 9.59
C ILE A 37 -7.49 3.61 10.60
N LEU A 38 -6.97 2.46 10.24
CA LEU A 38 -6.63 1.36 11.15
C LEU A 38 -5.11 1.38 11.33
N PRO A 39 -4.61 1.90 12.45
CA PRO A 39 -3.18 2.13 12.62
C PRO A 39 -2.41 0.82 12.79
N ALA A 40 -1.11 0.86 12.49
CA ALA A 40 -0.15 -0.18 12.82
C ALA A 40 0.93 0.40 13.76
N GLU A 41 1.57 -0.46 14.53
CA GLU A 41 2.70 -0.12 15.40
C GLU A 41 3.79 -1.20 15.34
N ASP A 42 4.92 -0.95 16.01
CA ASP A 42 6.09 -1.85 16.00
C ASP A 42 5.78 -3.26 16.50
N LEU A 43 4.78 -3.44 17.37
CA LEU A 43 4.33 -4.75 17.84
C LEU A 43 3.77 -5.65 16.72
N LEU A 44 3.46 -5.09 15.54
CA LEU A 44 3.07 -5.88 14.37
C LEU A 44 4.18 -6.85 13.92
N VAL A 45 5.44 -6.63 14.33
CA VAL A 45 6.53 -7.60 14.16
C VAL A 45 6.22 -8.96 14.80
N THR A 46 5.35 -9.00 15.81
CA THR A 46 4.92 -10.24 16.49
C THR A 46 3.83 -11.01 15.75
N PHE A 47 3.34 -10.48 14.61
CA PHE A 47 2.22 -11.05 13.85
C PHE A 47 2.48 -12.50 13.42
N SER A 48 3.64 -12.80 12.82
CA SER A 48 4.00 -14.17 12.43
C SER A 48 4.03 -15.13 13.62
N ARG A 49 4.55 -14.67 14.78
CA ARG A 49 4.53 -15.47 15.99
C ARG A 49 3.10 -15.81 16.41
N TYR A 50 2.20 -14.83 16.40
CA TYR A 50 0.79 -15.05 16.70
C TYR A 50 0.16 -16.05 15.73
N LEU A 51 0.36 -15.88 14.42
CA LEU A 51 -0.19 -16.77 13.38
C LEU A 51 0.17 -18.23 13.60
N TYR A 52 1.44 -18.52 13.90
CA TYR A 52 1.90 -19.91 13.97
C TYR A 52 1.83 -20.55 15.35
N ARG A 53 1.65 -19.78 16.42
CA ARG A 53 1.59 -20.32 17.78
C ARG A 53 0.22 -20.29 18.42
N GLU A 54 -0.58 -19.30 18.09
CA GLU A 54 -1.82 -18.99 18.81
C GLU A 54 -3.06 -19.10 17.91
N TYR A 55 -2.95 -18.65 16.64
CA TYR A 55 -4.05 -18.68 15.71
C TYR A 55 -4.36 -20.12 15.24
N LYS A 56 -5.64 -20.47 15.14
CA LYS A 56 -6.09 -21.83 14.76
C LYS A 56 -6.75 -21.92 13.39
N GLY A 57 -6.85 -20.79 12.67
CA GLY A 57 -7.43 -20.73 11.34
C GLY A 57 -6.38 -20.83 10.22
N ASN A 58 -6.79 -20.46 9.01
CA ASN A 58 -5.88 -20.36 7.90
C ASN A 58 -5.01 -19.09 8.05
N VAL A 59 -3.71 -19.27 8.18
CA VAL A 59 -2.74 -18.20 8.44
C VAL A 59 -2.71 -17.13 7.35
N SER A 60 -3.12 -17.45 6.13
CA SER A 60 -3.11 -16.51 4.99
C SER A 60 -4.38 -15.67 4.89
N THR A 61 -5.50 -16.06 5.52
CA THR A 61 -6.82 -15.41 5.35
C THR A 61 -7.24 -14.53 6.52
N LEU A 62 -6.43 -14.43 7.57
CA LEU A 62 -6.84 -13.74 8.80
C LEU A 62 -7.22 -12.27 8.56
N LEU A 63 -6.44 -11.53 7.75
CA LEU A 63 -6.76 -10.15 7.42
C LEU A 63 -8.04 -10.04 6.58
N SER A 64 -8.22 -10.92 5.60
CA SER A 64 -9.44 -10.97 4.78
C SER A 64 -10.69 -11.22 5.63
N GLU A 65 -10.63 -12.20 6.55
CA GLU A 65 -11.70 -12.49 7.50
C GLU A 65 -12.00 -11.29 8.41
N THR A 66 -10.97 -10.61 8.88
CA THR A 66 -11.10 -9.44 9.76
C THR A 66 -11.72 -8.25 9.03
N LEU A 67 -11.26 -7.94 7.81
CA LEU A 67 -11.78 -6.82 7.03
C LEU A 67 -13.18 -7.07 6.46
N ALA A 68 -13.61 -8.32 6.30
CA ALA A 68 -14.94 -8.66 5.80
C ALA A 68 -16.08 -8.01 6.60
N ILE A 69 -15.85 -7.70 7.89
CA ILE A 69 -16.83 -7.06 8.77
C ILE A 69 -17.15 -5.63 8.32
N VAL A 70 -16.15 -4.91 7.81
CA VAL A 70 -16.25 -3.46 7.51
C VAL A 70 -16.09 -3.12 6.02
N LYS A 71 -15.78 -4.08 5.18
CA LYS A 71 -15.42 -3.79 3.78
C LYS A 71 -16.55 -3.09 3.00
N ASN A 72 -17.81 -3.33 3.36
CA ASN A 72 -18.96 -2.71 2.70
C ASN A 72 -19.26 -1.29 3.20
N ASP A 73 -18.55 -0.82 4.23
CA ASP A 73 -18.68 0.53 4.77
C ASP A 73 -17.76 1.53 4.07
N TYR A 74 -16.91 1.06 3.16
CA TYR A 74 -15.89 1.85 2.48
C TYR A 74 -15.93 1.65 0.97
N ASP A 75 -15.74 2.73 0.22
CA ASP A 75 -15.53 2.68 -1.24
C ASP A 75 -14.15 2.08 -1.57
N PHE A 76 -13.13 2.39 -0.74
CA PHE A 76 -11.76 1.91 -0.89
C PHE A 76 -11.14 1.59 0.47
N ILE A 77 -10.43 0.47 0.55
CA ILE A 77 -9.54 0.12 1.67
C ILE A 77 -8.12 0.02 1.11
N CYS A 78 -7.26 0.97 1.49
CA CYS A 78 -5.86 0.98 1.07
C CYS A 78 -5.00 0.32 2.16
N ILE A 79 -4.23 -0.71 1.80
CA ILE A 79 -3.33 -1.42 2.72
C ILE A 79 -1.90 -1.01 2.38
N ASP A 80 -1.23 -0.29 3.31
CA ASP A 80 0.19 0.04 3.21
C ASP A 80 1.02 -1.09 3.82
N LEU A 81 2.04 -1.54 3.10
CA LEU A 81 2.83 -2.72 3.44
C LEU A 81 4.31 -2.37 3.61
N PRO A 82 5.00 -3.02 4.57
CA PRO A 82 6.44 -2.95 4.65
C PRO A 82 7.08 -3.63 3.43
N PRO A 83 8.32 -3.24 3.05
CA PRO A 83 9.02 -3.78 1.89
C PRO A 83 9.60 -5.19 2.16
N ASN A 84 8.73 -6.16 2.45
CA ASN A 84 9.10 -7.56 2.64
C ASN A 84 8.02 -8.49 2.07
N LEU A 85 8.37 -9.77 1.85
CA LEU A 85 7.47 -10.79 1.30
C LEU A 85 7.00 -11.79 2.39
N GLY A 86 6.88 -11.31 3.64
CA GLY A 86 6.47 -12.12 4.78
C GLY A 86 4.95 -12.28 4.92
N ASP A 87 4.53 -12.82 6.07
CA ASP A 87 3.12 -13.13 6.38
C ASP A 87 2.19 -11.92 6.27
N GLN A 88 2.69 -10.71 6.58
CA GLN A 88 1.92 -9.47 6.44
C GLN A 88 1.54 -9.23 4.98
N THR A 89 2.51 -9.36 4.07
CA THR A 89 2.29 -9.19 2.62
C THR A 89 1.36 -10.28 2.07
N ILE A 90 1.55 -11.54 2.45
CA ILE A 90 0.67 -12.63 2.01
C ILE A 90 -0.78 -12.40 2.48
N ASN A 91 -0.98 -12.01 3.74
CA ASN A 91 -2.32 -11.69 4.26
C ASN A 91 -2.96 -10.51 3.53
N ALA A 92 -2.20 -9.46 3.25
CA ALA A 92 -2.70 -8.29 2.56
C ALA A 92 -3.08 -8.61 1.10
N LEU A 93 -2.23 -9.31 0.36
CA LEU A 93 -2.53 -9.75 -1.01
C LEU A 93 -3.74 -10.70 -1.05
N THR A 94 -3.87 -11.58 -0.04
CA THR A 94 -5.03 -12.46 0.08
C THR A 94 -6.33 -11.69 0.35
N ALA A 95 -6.26 -10.55 1.02
CA ALA A 95 -7.40 -9.71 1.37
C ALA A 95 -7.75 -8.66 0.29
N SER A 96 -6.90 -8.45 -0.71
CA SER A 96 -7.02 -7.36 -1.69
C SER A 96 -7.71 -7.81 -2.97
N ASP A 97 -8.42 -6.89 -3.61
CA ASP A 97 -8.95 -7.06 -4.97
C ASP A 97 -7.91 -6.65 -6.02
N TYR A 98 -7.13 -5.61 -5.70
CA TYR A 98 -6.10 -5.06 -6.57
C TYR A 98 -4.81 -4.80 -5.81
N VAL A 99 -3.68 -4.87 -6.51
CA VAL A 99 -2.38 -4.46 -6.00
C VAL A 99 -1.70 -3.48 -6.93
N VAL A 100 -1.10 -2.44 -6.36
CA VAL A 100 -0.19 -1.53 -7.05
C VAL A 100 1.21 -1.80 -6.55
N THR A 101 2.11 -2.14 -7.45
CA THR A 101 3.53 -2.34 -7.11
C THR A 101 4.31 -1.06 -7.34
N LEU A 102 5.13 -0.68 -6.37
CA LEU A 102 5.98 0.51 -6.48
C LEU A 102 7.36 0.13 -7.00
N LEU A 103 7.78 0.78 -8.08
CA LEU A 103 9.13 0.66 -8.63
C LEU A 103 9.90 1.96 -8.35
N GLN A 104 10.94 1.88 -7.52
CA GLN A 104 11.94 2.93 -7.43
C GLN A 104 13.03 2.69 -8.50
N THR A 105 13.59 3.78 -9.02
CA THR A 105 14.60 3.71 -10.09
C THR A 105 16.01 3.43 -9.55
N GLU A 106 16.10 2.46 -8.64
CA GLU A 106 17.35 1.95 -8.08
C GLU A 106 17.70 0.60 -8.73
N PRO A 107 18.98 0.29 -8.99
CA PRO A 107 19.38 -0.89 -9.76
C PRO A 107 18.82 -2.23 -9.25
N PHE A 108 18.72 -2.40 -7.93
CA PHE A 108 18.22 -3.65 -7.31
C PHE A 108 16.70 -3.75 -7.23
N CYS A 109 15.97 -2.69 -7.60
CA CYS A 109 14.50 -2.67 -7.49
C CYS A 109 13.85 -3.49 -8.61
N VAL A 110 14.52 -3.70 -9.73
CA VAL A 110 14.00 -4.55 -10.82
C VAL A 110 13.94 -6.01 -10.38
N ASP A 111 15.02 -6.54 -9.79
CA ASP A 111 15.02 -7.92 -9.27
C ASP A 111 14.02 -8.11 -8.12
N ALA A 112 13.80 -7.07 -7.31
CA ALA A 112 12.80 -7.10 -6.24
C ALA A 112 11.38 -7.12 -6.82
N LEU A 113 11.13 -6.42 -7.92
CA LEU A 113 9.86 -6.42 -8.64
C LEU A 113 9.53 -7.82 -9.16
N GLU A 114 10.48 -8.49 -9.81
CA GLU A 114 10.27 -9.86 -10.31
C GLU A 114 9.87 -10.83 -9.20
N ARG A 115 10.61 -10.84 -8.09
CA ARG A 115 10.26 -11.67 -6.92
C ARG A 115 8.89 -11.34 -6.33
N PHE A 116 8.49 -10.07 -6.37
CA PHE A 116 7.15 -9.67 -5.93
C PHE A 116 6.08 -10.21 -6.87
N LEU A 117 6.26 -10.14 -8.19
CA LEU A 117 5.33 -10.67 -9.19
C LEU A 117 5.19 -12.19 -9.09
N GLU A 118 6.28 -12.92 -8.82
CA GLU A 118 6.23 -14.35 -8.50
C GLU A 118 5.38 -14.62 -7.25
N THR A 119 5.57 -13.83 -6.20
CA THR A 119 4.76 -13.94 -4.96
C THR A 119 3.29 -13.65 -5.24
N LEU A 120 2.99 -12.65 -6.06
CA LEU A 120 1.63 -12.32 -6.49
C LEU A 120 0.96 -13.52 -7.18
N THR A 121 1.66 -14.14 -8.13
CA THR A 121 1.19 -15.34 -8.83
C THR A 121 0.89 -16.49 -7.85
N LEU A 122 1.77 -16.74 -6.88
CA LEU A 122 1.55 -17.75 -5.86
C LEU A 122 0.31 -17.48 -4.99
N VAL A 123 0.04 -16.22 -4.67
CA VAL A 123 -1.16 -15.83 -3.91
C VAL A 123 -2.42 -16.03 -4.77
N GLN A 124 -2.38 -15.64 -6.05
CA GLN A 124 -3.48 -15.88 -6.99
C GLN A 124 -3.82 -17.38 -7.10
N GLU A 125 -2.82 -18.23 -7.20
CA GLU A 125 -3.02 -19.69 -7.32
C GLU A 125 -3.54 -20.35 -6.03
N LYS A 126 -3.12 -19.86 -4.86
CA LYS A 126 -3.33 -20.58 -3.59
C LYS A 126 -4.43 -20.01 -2.72
N THR A 127 -4.60 -18.69 -2.67
CA THR A 127 -5.43 -18.06 -1.65
C THR A 127 -6.39 -16.99 -2.17
N ASN A 128 -6.07 -16.31 -3.29
CA ASN A 128 -6.91 -15.25 -3.84
C ASN A 128 -6.88 -15.22 -5.38
N PRO A 129 -7.64 -16.09 -6.07
CA PRO A 129 -7.64 -16.15 -7.52
C PRO A 129 -8.22 -14.91 -8.21
N ASN A 130 -8.89 -14.04 -7.47
CA ASN A 130 -9.47 -12.80 -7.99
C ASN A 130 -8.53 -11.59 -7.86
N LEU A 131 -7.40 -11.72 -7.18
CA LEU A 131 -6.42 -10.65 -7.05
C LEU A 131 -5.90 -10.23 -8.42
N ARG A 132 -5.89 -8.93 -8.70
CA ARG A 132 -5.40 -8.36 -9.96
C ARG A 132 -4.27 -7.38 -9.72
N LEU A 133 -3.27 -7.40 -10.60
CA LEU A 133 -2.25 -6.36 -10.66
C LEU A 133 -2.85 -5.13 -11.37
N ALA A 134 -3.12 -4.04 -10.63
CA ALA A 134 -3.56 -2.78 -11.21
C ALA A 134 -2.44 -2.11 -12.02
N GLY A 135 -1.19 -2.29 -11.60
CA GLY A 135 -0.03 -1.86 -12.36
C GLY A 135 1.21 -1.60 -11.50
N ILE A 136 2.28 -1.20 -12.21
CA ILE A 136 3.57 -0.84 -11.65
C ILE A 136 3.70 0.68 -11.68
N LEU A 137 3.72 1.33 -10.51
CA LEU A 137 3.89 2.77 -10.38
C LEU A 137 5.34 3.12 -10.13
N THR A 138 5.96 3.84 -11.05
CA THR A 138 7.33 4.32 -10.88
C THR A 138 7.37 5.54 -9.98
N THR A 139 8.19 5.48 -8.91
CA THR A 139 8.21 6.49 -7.86
C THR A 139 9.60 7.04 -7.57
N LEU A 140 9.64 8.21 -6.92
CA LEU A 140 10.85 8.91 -6.47
C LEU A 140 11.84 9.25 -7.59
N ILE A 141 11.38 9.38 -8.82
CA ILE A 141 12.23 9.73 -9.98
C ILE A 141 12.84 11.12 -9.80
N ASP A 142 14.14 11.20 -10.02
CA ASP A 142 14.83 12.46 -10.26
C ASP A 142 15.07 12.65 -11.78
N SER A 143 14.29 13.53 -12.38
CA SER A 143 14.34 13.78 -13.83
C SER A 143 15.72 14.31 -14.35
N ARG A 144 16.62 14.68 -13.43
CA ARG A 144 17.99 15.14 -13.76
C ARG A 144 18.95 13.98 -13.99
N THR A 145 18.63 12.78 -13.49
CA THR A 145 19.50 11.61 -13.60
C THR A 145 19.18 10.81 -14.86
N SER A 146 20.21 10.34 -15.56
CA SER A 146 20.06 9.51 -16.75
C SER A 146 19.61 8.09 -16.38
N ILE A 147 20.03 7.57 -15.23
CA ILE A 147 19.71 6.22 -14.77
C ILE A 147 18.21 6.03 -14.56
N ASP A 148 17.53 7.03 -13.98
CA ASP A 148 16.07 6.96 -13.75
C ASP A 148 15.31 6.84 -15.07
N LYS A 149 15.76 7.55 -16.11
CA LYS A 149 15.16 7.48 -17.45
C LYS A 149 15.37 6.11 -18.09
N VAL A 150 16.56 5.53 -17.91
CA VAL A 150 16.90 4.20 -18.46
C VAL A 150 16.03 3.13 -17.78
N ILE A 151 15.96 3.12 -16.44
CA ILE A 151 15.18 2.13 -15.70
C ILE A 151 13.69 2.26 -16.03
N LEU A 152 13.14 3.49 -16.10
CA LEU A 152 11.75 3.70 -16.51
C LEU A 152 11.50 3.21 -17.95
N ALA A 153 12.40 3.48 -18.87
CA ALA A 153 12.27 3.03 -20.26
C ALA A 153 12.33 1.50 -20.35
N GLN A 154 13.23 0.87 -19.60
CA GLN A 154 13.32 -0.58 -19.51
C GLN A 154 12.03 -1.19 -18.92
N ALA A 155 11.55 -0.68 -17.79
CA ALA A 155 10.29 -1.15 -17.18
C ALA A 155 9.11 -1.06 -18.16
N ARG A 156 9.00 0.04 -18.92
CA ARG A 156 7.96 0.20 -19.94
C ARG A 156 8.13 -0.75 -21.13
N ASN A 157 9.36 -1.10 -21.48
CA ASN A 157 9.63 -2.08 -22.53
C ASN A 157 9.30 -3.51 -22.09
N ASP A 158 9.59 -3.85 -20.83
CA ASP A 158 9.49 -5.22 -20.31
C ASP A 158 8.06 -5.54 -19.81
N TYR A 159 7.33 -4.53 -19.34
CA TYR A 159 6.01 -4.69 -18.73
C TYR A 159 4.89 -3.91 -19.44
N GLU A 160 5.21 -3.17 -20.50
CA GLU A 160 4.25 -2.49 -21.41
C GLU A 160 3.13 -1.73 -20.67
N ASP A 161 1.87 -2.05 -20.98
CA ASP A 161 0.69 -1.39 -20.43
C ASP A 161 0.49 -1.61 -18.92
N ILE A 162 1.22 -2.54 -18.32
CA ILE A 162 1.16 -2.76 -16.87
C ILE A 162 1.81 -1.59 -16.11
N VAL A 163 2.78 -0.90 -16.71
CA VAL A 163 3.39 0.28 -16.09
C VAL A 163 2.44 1.47 -16.21
N PHE A 164 2.21 2.18 -15.09
CA PHE A 164 1.42 3.41 -15.10
C PHE A 164 2.10 4.47 -15.98
N ASN A 165 1.28 5.24 -16.71
CA ASN A 165 1.77 6.41 -17.45
C ASN A 165 2.26 7.49 -16.48
N THR A 166 1.54 7.65 -15.39
CA THR A 166 1.89 8.56 -14.29
C THR A 166 3.19 8.12 -13.61
N VAL A 167 4.01 9.12 -13.28
CA VAL A 167 5.29 8.94 -12.61
C VAL A 167 5.38 9.86 -11.40
N ILE A 168 5.68 9.32 -10.23
CA ILE A 168 5.84 10.10 -9.01
C ILE A 168 7.28 10.60 -8.89
N LYS A 169 7.48 11.89 -9.12
CA LYS A 169 8.78 12.53 -9.02
C LYS A 169 9.12 12.91 -7.57
N ARG A 170 10.40 12.89 -7.25
CA ARG A 170 10.89 13.36 -5.96
C ARG A 170 10.66 14.86 -5.81
N LYS A 171 9.92 15.29 -4.79
CA LYS A 171 9.69 16.70 -4.47
C LYS A 171 9.94 16.94 -2.98
N SER A 172 10.67 18.03 -2.64
CA SER A 172 10.93 18.43 -1.25
C SER A 172 9.65 18.74 -0.49
N LYS A 173 8.65 19.31 -1.17
CA LYS A 173 7.36 19.65 -0.57
C LYS A 173 6.62 18.43 0.02
N ILE A 174 6.76 17.26 -0.58
CA ILE A 174 6.20 16.01 -0.03
C ILE A 174 6.84 15.67 1.33
N LYS A 175 8.14 15.96 1.51
CA LYS A 175 8.79 15.77 2.81
C LYS A 175 8.29 16.77 3.85
N GLU A 176 7.97 18.01 3.44
CA GLU A 176 7.39 19.01 4.34
C GLU A 176 6.01 18.58 4.83
N PHE A 177 5.19 17.96 3.98
CA PHE A 177 3.89 17.41 4.38
C PHE A 177 4.01 16.35 5.49
N ALA A 178 5.12 15.64 5.57
CA ALA A 178 5.35 14.70 6.66
C ALA A 178 5.45 15.38 8.04
N LEU A 179 5.80 16.66 8.07
CA LEU A 179 5.91 17.47 9.30
C LEU A 179 4.66 18.31 9.59
N SER A 180 4.08 18.88 8.53
CA SER A 180 3.01 19.90 8.66
C SER A 180 1.61 19.37 8.32
N GLY A 181 1.49 18.13 7.84
CA GLY A 181 0.26 17.62 7.24
C GLY A 181 0.14 17.99 5.76
N ILE A 182 -0.78 17.31 5.06
CA ILE A 182 -1.06 17.58 3.65
C ILE A 182 -1.97 18.80 3.57
N THR A 183 -1.58 19.77 2.74
CA THR A 183 -2.38 20.96 2.42
C THR A 183 -2.37 21.21 0.93
N ASP A 184 -3.37 21.92 0.42
CA ASP A 184 -3.48 22.40 -0.97
C ASP A 184 -3.69 23.90 -1.07
N ILE A 185 -3.33 24.63 -0.01
CA ILE A 185 -3.61 26.06 0.15
C ILE A 185 -2.79 26.89 -0.84
N VAL A 186 -1.48 26.63 -0.89
CA VAL A 186 -0.58 27.40 -1.76
C VAL A 186 -0.29 26.66 -3.07
N LYS A 187 0.18 27.41 -4.08
CA LYS A 187 0.48 26.84 -5.40
C LYS A 187 1.48 25.67 -5.31
N SER A 188 2.53 25.80 -4.50
CA SER A 188 3.54 24.74 -4.33
C SER A 188 2.97 23.43 -3.78
N ASP A 189 1.92 23.50 -2.95
CA ASP A 189 1.23 22.34 -2.42
C ASP A 189 0.49 21.62 -3.56
N ARG A 190 -0.31 22.39 -4.34
CA ARG A 190 -1.04 21.87 -5.48
C ARG A 190 -0.13 21.24 -6.53
N ASP A 191 0.97 21.96 -6.88
CA ASP A 191 1.99 21.46 -7.83
C ASP A 191 2.66 20.16 -7.33
N ALA A 192 2.78 19.98 -6.00
CA ALA A 192 3.35 18.77 -5.43
C ALA A 192 2.36 17.59 -5.44
N LEU A 193 1.07 17.88 -5.31
CA LEU A 193 0.00 16.87 -5.27
C LEU A 193 -0.51 16.47 -6.67
N GLU A 194 -0.21 17.23 -7.72
CA GLU A 194 -0.76 17.02 -9.06
C GLU A 194 -0.49 15.59 -9.56
N MET A 195 0.75 15.12 -9.48
CA MET A 195 1.11 13.76 -9.92
C MET A 195 0.40 12.65 -9.13
N TYR A 196 -0.01 12.91 -7.89
CA TYR A 196 -0.81 11.94 -7.11
C TYR A 196 -2.28 11.94 -7.55
N LYS A 197 -2.80 13.10 -7.97
CA LYS A 197 -4.15 13.21 -8.55
C LYS A 197 -4.21 12.51 -9.90
N GLU A 198 -3.21 12.76 -10.77
CA GLU A 198 -3.07 12.04 -12.05
C GLU A 198 -3.02 10.52 -11.84
N PHE A 199 -2.21 10.06 -10.89
CA PHE A 199 -2.15 8.65 -10.53
C PHE A 199 -3.50 8.11 -10.05
N LEU A 200 -4.20 8.85 -9.19
CA LEU A 200 -5.51 8.43 -8.68
C LEU A 200 -6.54 8.25 -9.81
N GLU A 201 -6.56 9.16 -10.77
CA GLU A 201 -7.48 9.04 -11.93
C GLU A 201 -7.10 7.84 -12.80
N GLU A 202 -5.81 7.65 -13.12
CA GLU A 202 -5.35 6.48 -13.87
C GLU A 202 -5.64 5.17 -13.13
N LEU A 203 -5.44 5.13 -11.80
CA LEU A 203 -5.78 3.97 -10.98
C LEU A 203 -7.27 3.65 -11.03
N LYS A 204 -8.13 4.66 -10.88
CA LYS A 204 -9.59 4.48 -10.96
C LYS A 204 -10.03 3.91 -12.29
N GLU A 205 -9.42 4.31 -13.39
CA GLU A 205 -9.70 3.75 -14.71
C GLU A 205 -9.34 2.27 -14.79
N ARG A 206 -8.16 1.88 -14.23
CA ARG A 206 -7.68 0.49 -14.24
C ARG A 206 -8.48 -0.45 -13.33
N VAL A 207 -9.07 0.05 -12.25
CA VAL A 207 -9.84 -0.78 -11.30
C VAL A 207 -11.34 -0.79 -11.55
N LYS A 208 -11.86 0.03 -12.47
CA LYS A 208 -13.27 0.03 -12.88
C LYS A 208 -13.64 -1.09 -13.86
N GLY A 209 -12.66 -1.73 -14.48
CA GLY A 209 -12.84 -2.86 -15.41
C GLY A 209 -12.78 -4.17 -14.64
#